data_e8112a6f25b47f425808634b428d2cea
#
_entry.id   e8112a6f25b47f425808634b428d2cea
#
_cell.length_a   1.000
_cell.length_b   1.000
_cell.length_c   1.000
_cell.angle_alpha   90.00
_cell.angle_beta   90.00
_cell.angle_gamma   90.00
#
_symmetry.space_group_name_H-M   'P 1'
#
loop_
_entity.id
_entity.type
_entity.pdbx_description
1 polymer ?
#
loop_
_entity_poly.entity_id
_entity_poly.type
_entity_poly.pdbx_seq_one_letter_code
_entity_poly.pdbx_strand_id
1 'polypeptide(L)'
;MNKIAVIGAGAIGRAWALVFARAGYRVALQSRTAHTLAAAREFIGSRLESLREFGLLDESPAAIDARVELSTELETALDGATYVQENAPENLDDKRALFARLDELTPHDVVIASSTSTLPASQFALHLKHRHRCLVAHPVNPPYLIPAVEVSPAPFTAPDAVTRTVSLLHSAGQAPIVLKKEIPGFIMNRLQSLIACEAVRLIEGGCIDVEDLDRAVKDGLGLRWSFMGPLETLDLNAAGGFAAFAKVFAPIMHAIDASAEAAPRVWSDDGIAQIDRARRRQVPLSQHGERIEWRDRRLMALIAHKRAMSKRET
;
A
#
# COMPACT_ATOMS: atom_id res chain seq x y z
N MET A 1 4.74 -1.12 -26.37
CA MET A 1 4.22 -1.19 -24.98
C MET A 1 5.38 -1.56 -24.07
N ASN A 2 5.61 -0.77 -23.03
CA ASN A 2 6.67 -1.09 -22.07
C ASN A 2 6.29 -2.32 -21.24
N LYS A 3 7.26 -3.19 -21.00
CA LYS A 3 7.11 -4.40 -20.17
C LYS A 3 7.53 -4.08 -18.73
N ILE A 4 6.71 -4.52 -17.78
CA ILE A 4 7.01 -4.42 -16.34
C ILE A 4 7.21 -5.82 -15.78
N ALA A 5 8.33 -6.06 -15.10
CA ALA A 5 8.57 -7.29 -14.37
C ALA A 5 8.05 -7.16 -12.93
N VAL A 6 7.16 -8.04 -12.53
CA VAL A 6 6.65 -8.15 -11.16
C VAL A 6 7.21 -9.43 -10.55
N ILE A 7 8.13 -9.29 -9.62
CA ILE A 7 8.87 -10.40 -9.02
C ILE A 7 8.24 -10.78 -7.69
N GLY A 8 7.76 -12.01 -7.59
CA GLY A 8 6.95 -12.51 -6.46
C GLY A 8 5.46 -12.36 -6.74
N ALA A 9 4.74 -13.51 -6.86
CA ALA A 9 3.30 -13.57 -7.16
C ALA A 9 2.42 -13.78 -5.91
N GLY A 10 2.88 -13.31 -4.75
CA GLY A 10 2.11 -13.25 -3.51
C GLY A 10 0.94 -12.25 -3.59
N ALA A 11 0.31 -11.96 -2.44
CA ALA A 11 -0.86 -11.08 -2.38
C ALA A 11 -0.60 -9.68 -3.01
N ILE A 12 0.57 -9.10 -2.78
CA ILE A 12 0.92 -7.77 -3.31
C ILE A 12 1.35 -7.87 -4.79
N GLY A 13 2.18 -8.86 -5.15
CA GLY A 13 2.66 -8.97 -6.54
C GLY A 13 1.55 -9.25 -7.55
N ARG A 14 0.62 -10.17 -7.26
CA ARG A 14 -0.55 -10.40 -8.14
C ARG A 14 -1.45 -9.18 -8.26
N ALA A 15 -1.54 -8.37 -7.20
CA ALA A 15 -2.29 -7.11 -7.22
C ALA A 15 -1.57 -6.03 -8.04
N TRP A 16 -0.23 -5.94 -7.98
CA TRP A 16 0.56 -5.08 -8.87
C TRP A 16 0.44 -5.51 -10.33
N ALA A 17 0.46 -6.82 -10.61
CA ALA A 17 0.25 -7.31 -11.98
C ALA A 17 -1.09 -6.82 -12.56
N LEU A 18 -2.15 -6.86 -11.75
CA LEU A 18 -3.46 -6.32 -12.12
C LEU A 18 -3.43 -4.80 -12.34
N VAL A 19 -2.75 -4.03 -11.47
CA VAL A 19 -2.61 -2.57 -11.61
C VAL A 19 -1.96 -2.21 -12.93
N PHE A 20 -0.80 -2.79 -13.23
CA PHE A 20 -0.06 -2.46 -14.45
C PHE A 20 -0.75 -2.97 -15.73
N ALA A 21 -1.33 -4.18 -15.70
CA ALA A 21 -2.06 -4.71 -16.85
C ALA A 21 -3.30 -3.86 -17.18
N ARG A 22 -4.05 -3.40 -16.16
CA ARG A 22 -5.20 -2.49 -16.33
C ARG A 22 -4.78 -1.15 -16.91
N ALA A 23 -3.57 -0.69 -16.62
CA ALA A 23 -3.02 0.54 -17.17
C ALA A 23 -2.42 0.38 -18.59
N GLY A 24 -2.55 -0.81 -19.21
CA GLY A 24 -2.10 -1.05 -20.58
C GLY A 24 -0.66 -1.56 -20.71
N TYR A 25 0.04 -1.86 -19.61
CA TYR A 25 1.39 -2.39 -19.66
C TYR A 25 1.39 -3.91 -19.91
N ARG A 26 2.40 -4.42 -20.62
CA ARG A 26 2.72 -5.85 -20.58
C ARG A 26 3.36 -6.16 -19.24
N VAL A 27 2.92 -7.22 -18.59
CA VAL A 27 3.41 -7.62 -17.27
C VAL A 27 3.97 -9.03 -17.31
N ALA A 28 5.20 -9.21 -16.89
CA ALA A 28 5.75 -10.51 -16.57
C ALA A 28 5.68 -10.75 -15.07
N LEU A 29 4.73 -11.57 -14.64
CA LEU A 29 4.57 -11.96 -13.24
C LEU A 29 5.38 -13.22 -12.96
N GLN A 30 6.39 -13.09 -12.11
CA GLN A 30 7.32 -14.17 -11.78
C GLN A 30 7.06 -14.74 -10.39
N SER A 31 7.16 -16.05 -10.26
CA SER A 31 7.22 -16.75 -8.98
C SER A 31 7.98 -18.07 -9.14
N ARG A 32 8.66 -18.51 -8.09
CA ARG A 32 9.44 -19.77 -8.10
C ARG A 32 8.62 -21.03 -8.33
N THR A 33 7.31 -20.99 -8.18
CA THR A 33 6.44 -22.18 -8.32
C THR A 33 5.26 -21.91 -9.26
N ALA A 34 4.97 -22.88 -10.11
CA ALA A 34 3.80 -22.84 -10.99
C ALA A 34 2.48 -22.78 -10.23
N HIS A 35 2.41 -23.41 -9.06
CA HIS A 35 1.22 -23.36 -8.19
C HIS A 35 0.86 -21.93 -7.76
N THR A 36 1.84 -21.15 -7.31
CA THR A 36 1.63 -19.75 -6.92
C THR A 36 1.20 -18.90 -8.12
N LEU A 37 1.74 -19.18 -9.31
CA LEU A 37 1.36 -18.48 -10.54
C LEU A 37 -0.07 -18.81 -10.95
N ALA A 38 -0.49 -20.08 -10.85
CA ALA A 38 -1.86 -20.48 -11.13
C ALA A 38 -2.87 -19.78 -10.20
N ALA A 39 -2.59 -19.76 -8.90
CA ALA A 39 -3.41 -19.05 -7.92
C ALA A 39 -3.44 -17.50 -8.17
N ALA A 40 -2.34 -16.93 -8.66
CA ALA A 40 -2.30 -15.52 -9.03
C ALA A 40 -3.16 -15.25 -10.29
N ARG A 41 -3.15 -16.13 -11.28
CA ARG A 41 -4.00 -16.03 -12.47
C ARG A 41 -5.48 -16.07 -12.11
N GLU A 42 -5.88 -17.03 -11.29
CA GLU A 42 -7.25 -17.16 -10.80
C GLU A 42 -7.70 -15.89 -10.04
N PHE A 43 -6.85 -15.40 -9.15
CA PHE A 43 -7.11 -14.14 -8.44
C PHE A 43 -7.30 -12.96 -9.39
N ILE A 44 -6.40 -12.78 -10.38
CA ILE A 44 -6.48 -11.67 -11.34
C ILE A 44 -7.79 -11.75 -12.13
N GLY A 45 -8.15 -12.92 -12.65
CA GLY A 45 -9.39 -13.11 -13.39
C GLY A 45 -10.63 -12.78 -12.53
N SER A 46 -10.70 -13.29 -11.29
CA SER A 46 -11.78 -13.00 -10.35
C SER A 46 -11.90 -11.50 -10.05
N ARG A 47 -10.76 -10.81 -9.83
CA ARG A 47 -10.77 -9.36 -9.52
C ARG A 47 -11.16 -8.52 -10.73
N LEU A 48 -10.76 -8.90 -11.93
CA LEU A 48 -11.18 -8.24 -13.17
C LEU A 48 -12.70 -8.30 -13.35
N GLU A 49 -13.32 -9.46 -13.10
CA GLU A 49 -14.78 -9.56 -13.15
C GLU A 49 -15.46 -8.68 -12.11
N SER A 50 -14.97 -8.68 -10.87
CA SER A 50 -15.51 -7.81 -9.84
C SER A 50 -15.38 -6.33 -10.21
N LEU A 51 -14.22 -5.90 -10.72
CA LEU A 51 -14.00 -4.52 -11.16
C LEU A 51 -14.95 -4.13 -12.31
N ARG A 52 -15.22 -5.06 -13.23
CA ARG A 52 -16.19 -4.87 -14.33
C ARG A 52 -17.60 -4.64 -13.79
N GLU A 53 -18.04 -5.44 -12.81
CA GLU A 53 -19.35 -5.28 -12.17
C GLU A 53 -19.56 -3.87 -11.58
N PHE A 54 -18.51 -3.26 -11.05
CA PHE A 54 -18.55 -1.92 -10.46
C PHE A 54 -18.25 -0.79 -11.46
N GLY A 55 -18.09 -1.10 -12.76
CA GLY A 55 -17.78 -0.09 -13.79
C GLY A 55 -16.40 0.55 -13.63
N LEU A 56 -15.44 -0.19 -13.08
CA LEU A 56 -14.08 0.30 -12.80
C LEU A 56 -13.05 -0.10 -13.86
N LEU A 57 -13.49 -0.72 -14.96
CA LEU A 57 -12.64 -1.06 -16.12
C LEU A 57 -13.06 -0.26 -17.33
N ASP A 58 -12.08 0.19 -18.09
CA ASP A 58 -12.25 0.87 -19.37
C ASP A 58 -12.13 -0.11 -20.56
N GLU A 59 -11.66 -1.34 -20.29
CA GLU A 59 -11.45 -2.43 -21.26
C GLU A 59 -12.07 -3.74 -20.75
N SER A 60 -12.19 -4.73 -21.63
CA SER A 60 -12.69 -6.05 -21.23
C SER A 60 -11.70 -6.78 -20.30
N PRO A 61 -12.19 -7.57 -19.32
CA PRO A 61 -11.35 -8.42 -18.49
C PRO A 61 -10.35 -9.27 -19.28
N ALA A 62 -10.79 -9.86 -20.39
CA ALA A 62 -9.95 -10.71 -21.25
C ALA A 62 -8.79 -9.93 -21.89
N ALA A 63 -9.03 -8.69 -22.34
CA ALA A 63 -7.98 -7.86 -22.92
C ALA A 63 -6.92 -7.46 -21.89
N ILE A 64 -7.32 -7.19 -20.64
CA ILE A 64 -6.41 -6.88 -19.55
C ILE A 64 -5.63 -8.11 -19.11
N ASP A 65 -6.30 -9.26 -18.93
CA ASP A 65 -5.65 -10.52 -18.54
C ASP A 65 -4.61 -11.01 -19.55
N ALA A 66 -4.86 -10.81 -20.84
CA ALA A 66 -3.94 -11.16 -21.93
C ALA A 66 -2.58 -10.43 -21.86
N ARG A 67 -2.49 -9.32 -21.09
CA ARG A 67 -1.23 -8.59 -20.88
C ARG A 67 -0.36 -9.19 -19.80
N VAL A 68 -0.86 -10.16 -19.01
CA VAL A 68 -0.13 -10.78 -17.91
C VAL A 68 0.46 -12.10 -18.37
N GLU A 69 1.76 -12.13 -18.51
CA GLU A 69 2.56 -13.33 -18.79
C GLU A 69 3.06 -13.91 -17.46
N LEU A 70 3.03 -15.23 -17.30
CA LEU A 70 3.49 -15.92 -16.10
C LEU A 70 4.82 -16.61 -16.38
N SER A 71 5.79 -16.50 -15.48
CA SER A 71 7.08 -17.17 -15.63
C SER A 71 7.59 -17.72 -14.30
N THR A 72 8.13 -18.93 -14.31
CA THR A 72 8.92 -19.46 -13.19
C THR A 72 10.37 -18.97 -13.23
N GLU A 73 10.85 -18.56 -14.41
CA GLU A 73 12.23 -18.15 -14.63
C GLU A 73 12.37 -16.62 -14.46
N LEU A 74 13.33 -16.22 -13.63
CA LEU A 74 13.59 -14.82 -13.34
C LEU A 74 14.09 -14.07 -14.58
N GLU A 75 15.02 -14.67 -15.28
CA GLU A 75 15.63 -14.13 -16.50
C GLU A 75 14.60 -13.83 -17.58
N THR A 76 13.66 -14.77 -17.79
CA THR A 76 12.55 -14.60 -18.74
C THR A 76 11.62 -13.43 -18.36
N ALA A 77 11.36 -13.28 -17.05
CA ALA A 77 10.53 -12.17 -16.58
C ALA A 77 11.21 -10.82 -16.76
N LEU A 78 12.52 -10.75 -16.57
CA LEU A 78 13.31 -9.52 -16.66
C LEU A 78 13.67 -9.13 -18.10
N ASP A 79 13.67 -10.08 -19.04
CA ASP A 79 14.02 -9.80 -20.44
C ASP A 79 13.10 -8.74 -21.05
N GLY A 80 13.70 -7.64 -21.52
CA GLY A 80 12.98 -6.49 -22.08
C GLY A 80 12.13 -5.68 -21.08
N ALA A 81 12.25 -5.91 -19.77
CA ALA A 81 11.58 -5.13 -18.76
C ALA A 81 12.18 -3.71 -18.66
N THR A 82 11.32 -2.69 -18.54
CA THR A 82 11.71 -1.29 -18.36
C THR A 82 11.57 -0.81 -16.92
N TYR A 83 10.96 -1.63 -16.07
CA TYR A 83 10.77 -1.41 -14.64
C TYR A 83 10.57 -2.75 -13.92
N VAL A 84 11.08 -2.86 -12.71
CA VAL A 84 10.96 -4.04 -11.87
C VAL A 84 10.26 -3.66 -10.58
N GLN A 85 9.14 -4.34 -10.24
CA GLN A 85 8.46 -4.25 -8.95
C GLN A 85 8.69 -5.54 -8.18
N GLU A 86 9.52 -5.49 -7.15
CA GLU A 86 9.87 -6.64 -6.30
C GLU A 86 8.87 -6.77 -5.14
N ASN A 87 8.40 -8.01 -4.88
CA ASN A 87 7.39 -8.36 -3.90
C ASN A 87 7.74 -9.67 -3.15
N ALA A 88 9.02 -9.96 -2.96
CA ALA A 88 9.47 -11.10 -2.19
C ALA A 88 9.14 -10.92 -0.68
N PRO A 89 9.18 -11.99 0.13
CA PRO A 89 8.94 -11.93 1.56
C PRO A 89 9.81 -10.89 2.28
N GLU A 90 9.31 -10.38 3.41
CA GLU A 90 9.95 -9.34 4.22
C GLU A 90 11.11 -9.95 5.05
N ASN A 91 12.15 -10.40 4.37
CA ASN A 91 13.39 -10.90 4.95
C ASN A 91 14.57 -10.14 4.33
N LEU A 92 15.43 -9.56 5.17
CA LEU A 92 16.50 -8.68 4.72
C LEU A 92 17.56 -9.42 3.88
N ASP A 93 17.96 -10.63 4.29
CA ASP A 93 19.02 -11.37 3.62
C ASP A 93 18.52 -11.93 2.28
N ASP A 94 17.31 -12.46 2.23
CA ASP A 94 16.65 -12.89 0.98
C ASP A 94 16.52 -11.71 0.01
N LYS A 95 16.16 -10.53 0.53
CA LYS A 95 16.01 -9.32 -0.27
C LYS A 95 17.35 -8.82 -0.81
N ARG A 96 18.40 -8.85 -0.01
CA ARG A 96 19.77 -8.53 -0.47
C ARG A 96 20.23 -9.46 -1.59
N ALA A 97 20.04 -10.76 -1.40
CA ALA A 97 20.40 -11.75 -2.41
C ALA A 97 19.62 -11.58 -3.71
N LEU A 98 18.30 -11.34 -3.60
CA LEU A 98 17.46 -11.09 -4.77
C LEU A 98 17.85 -9.80 -5.49
N PHE A 99 18.07 -8.70 -4.75
CA PHE A 99 18.46 -7.43 -5.36
C PHE A 99 19.82 -7.49 -6.03
N ALA A 100 20.79 -8.26 -5.51
CA ALA A 100 22.06 -8.52 -6.17
C ALA A 100 21.85 -9.20 -7.54
N ARG A 101 21.00 -10.23 -7.60
CA ARG A 101 20.65 -10.89 -8.87
C ARG A 101 19.90 -9.96 -9.83
N LEU A 102 18.97 -9.15 -9.34
CA LEU A 102 18.26 -8.16 -10.16
C LEU A 102 19.22 -7.12 -10.74
N ASP A 103 20.21 -6.67 -9.95
CA ASP A 103 21.23 -5.71 -10.40
C ASP A 103 22.14 -6.27 -11.49
N GLU A 104 22.43 -7.58 -11.45
CA GLU A 104 23.22 -8.28 -12.49
C GLU A 104 22.42 -8.54 -13.77
N LEU A 105 21.14 -8.90 -13.65
CA LEU A 105 20.32 -9.39 -14.77
C LEU A 105 19.58 -8.28 -15.53
N THR A 106 19.45 -7.10 -14.97
CA THR A 106 18.73 -5.99 -15.63
C THR A 106 19.68 -4.91 -16.14
N PRO A 107 19.37 -4.29 -17.29
CA PRO A 107 20.08 -3.09 -17.76
C PRO A 107 20.13 -2.01 -16.66
N HIS A 108 21.24 -1.29 -16.57
CA HIS A 108 21.50 -0.34 -15.47
C HIS A 108 20.64 0.93 -15.48
N ASP A 109 19.86 1.15 -16.52
CA ASP A 109 18.86 2.20 -16.63
C ASP A 109 17.45 1.75 -16.16
N VAL A 110 17.23 0.45 -15.92
CA VAL A 110 15.95 -0.08 -15.41
C VAL A 110 15.82 0.17 -13.91
N VAL A 111 14.75 0.83 -13.50
CA VAL A 111 14.46 1.05 -12.06
C VAL A 111 14.06 -0.27 -11.40
N ILE A 112 14.59 -0.52 -10.22
CA ILE A 112 14.24 -1.66 -9.37
C ILE A 112 13.60 -1.12 -8.08
N ALA A 113 12.29 -1.31 -7.96
CA ALA A 113 11.52 -0.87 -6.80
C ALA A 113 11.09 -2.05 -5.93
N SER A 114 11.12 -1.88 -4.62
CA SER A 114 10.61 -2.87 -3.66
C SER A 114 9.26 -2.45 -3.08
N SER A 115 8.37 -3.42 -2.91
CA SER A 115 7.10 -3.27 -2.18
C SER A 115 7.24 -3.51 -0.67
N THR A 116 8.47 -3.53 -0.14
CA THR A 116 8.70 -3.71 1.30
C THR A 116 7.87 -2.74 2.13
N SER A 117 7.35 -3.20 3.25
CA SER A 117 6.55 -2.38 4.16
C SER A 117 7.38 -1.69 5.24
N THR A 118 8.61 -2.18 5.51
CA THR A 118 9.39 -1.70 6.67
C THR A 118 10.86 -1.44 6.37
N LEU A 119 11.46 -2.10 5.36
CA LEU A 119 12.88 -2.06 5.09
C LEU A 119 13.24 -0.88 4.15
N PRO A 120 14.00 0.15 4.61
CA PRO A 120 14.55 1.16 3.72
C PRO A 120 15.45 0.57 2.63
N ALA A 121 15.47 1.16 1.44
CA ALA A 121 16.29 0.67 0.32
C ALA A 121 17.78 0.67 0.65
N SER A 122 18.23 1.57 1.53
CA SER A 122 19.62 1.60 2.02
C SER A 122 20.06 0.32 2.74
N GLN A 123 19.12 -0.46 3.32
CA GLN A 123 19.47 -1.69 4.04
C GLN A 123 19.74 -2.87 3.10
N PHE A 124 19.11 -2.91 1.92
CA PHE A 124 19.23 -4.05 1.01
C PHE A 124 19.92 -3.74 -0.32
N ALA A 125 20.06 -2.47 -0.69
CA ALA A 125 20.65 -2.08 -1.98
C ALA A 125 22.00 -1.34 -1.86
N LEU A 126 22.49 -1.01 -0.66
CA LEU A 126 23.71 -0.21 -0.46
C LEU A 126 24.95 -0.79 -1.15
N HIS A 127 25.06 -2.12 -1.16
CA HIS A 127 26.22 -2.86 -1.68
C HIS A 127 26.19 -3.05 -3.20
N LEU A 128 25.10 -2.70 -3.88
CA LEU A 128 24.92 -2.92 -5.31
C LEU A 128 25.75 -1.95 -6.14
N LYS A 129 26.19 -2.41 -7.29
CA LYS A 129 26.95 -1.61 -8.26
C LYS A 129 26.11 -0.46 -8.83
N HIS A 130 24.85 -0.75 -9.18
CA HIS A 130 23.95 0.22 -9.79
C HIS A 130 22.82 0.63 -8.82
N ARG A 131 23.13 0.76 -7.53
CA ARG A 131 22.19 1.13 -6.45
C ARG A 131 21.41 2.42 -6.70
N HIS A 132 21.95 3.32 -7.54
CA HIS A 132 21.32 4.62 -7.85
C HIS A 132 19.92 4.50 -8.49
N ARG A 133 19.56 3.33 -9.00
CA ARG A 133 18.25 3.01 -9.61
C ARG A 133 17.29 2.27 -8.67
N CYS A 134 17.72 1.99 -7.44
CA CYS A 134 16.94 1.26 -6.45
C CYS A 134 16.21 2.22 -5.52
N LEU A 135 14.94 1.90 -5.21
CA LEU A 135 14.09 2.64 -4.28
C LEU A 135 12.98 1.73 -3.71
N VAL A 136 12.19 2.25 -2.81
CA VAL A 136 10.96 1.61 -2.36
C VAL A 136 9.76 2.27 -3.04
N ALA A 137 8.82 1.44 -3.53
CA ALA A 137 7.48 1.83 -3.97
C ALA A 137 6.46 0.99 -3.18
N HIS A 138 6.16 1.46 -1.96
CA HIS A 138 5.35 0.76 -0.96
C HIS A 138 3.85 1.04 -1.18
N PRO A 139 3.05 0.04 -1.58
CA PRO A 139 1.63 0.20 -1.79
C PRO A 139 0.83 -0.01 -0.50
N VAL A 140 -0.39 0.51 -0.47
CA VAL A 140 -1.41 0.08 0.50
C VAL A 140 -2.18 -1.12 -0.07
N ASN A 141 -2.36 -2.15 0.74
CA ASN A 141 -3.08 -3.37 0.35
C ASN A 141 -4.61 -3.18 0.40
N PRO A 142 -5.36 -3.46 -0.66
CA PRO A 142 -4.91 -3.96 -1.97
C PRO A 142 -4.65 -2.81 -2.98
N PRO A 143 -3.48 -2.78 -3.66
CA PRO A 143 -3.08 -1.66 -4.52
C PRO A 143 -3.98 -1.43 -5.75
N TYR A 144 -4.71 -2.44 -6.21
CA TYR A 144 -5.66 -2.27 -7.32
C TYR A 144 -6.94 -1.49 -6.92
N LEU A 145 -7.15 -1.24 -5.61
CA LEU A 145 -8.26 -0.44 -5.06
C LEU A 145 -7.76 0.82 -4.34
N ILE A 146 -6.68 0.72 -3.57
CA ILE A 146 -6.14 1.84 -2.81
C ILE A 146 -4.95 2.41 -3.59
N PRO A 147 -5.07 3.59 -4.20
CA PRO A 147 -4.07 4.09 -5.15
C PRO A 147 -2.81 4.67 -4.48
N ALA A 148 -2.80 4.90 -3.17
CA ALA A 148 -1.67 5.50 -2.48
C ALA A 148 -0.43 4.59 -2.52
N VAL A 149 0.70 5.14 -2.98
CA VAL A 149 1.99 4.43 -3.04
C VAL A 149 3.08 5.35 -2.52
N GLU A 150 3.79 4.94 -1.48
CA GLU A 150 4.93 5.68 -0.96
C GLU A 150 6.18 5.40 -1.78
N VAL A 151 6.73 6.43 -2.40
CA VAL A 151 8.01 6.37 -3.10
C VAL A 151 9.10 6.88 -2.16
N SER A 152 9.90 5.96 -1.62
CA SER A 152 10.97 6.28 -0.69
C SER A 152 12.34 6.05 -1.34
N PRO A 153 13.02 7.13 -1.77
CA PRO A 153 14.39 7.05 -2.28
C PRO A 153 15.37 6.84 -1.14
N ALA A 154 16.42 6.02 -1.38
CA ALA A 154 17.59 5.99 -0.53
C ALA A 154 18.50 7.20 -0.80
N PRO A 155 19.48 7.52 0.08
CA PRO A 155 20.42 8.63 -0.14
C PRO A 155 21.24 8.53 -1.43
N PHE A 156 21.36 7.34 -2.00
CA PHE A 156 22.06 7.07 -3.26
C PHE A 156 21.13 6.98 -4.48
N THR A 157 19.82 7.03 -4.29
CA THR A 157 18.85 6.92 -5.41
C THR A 157 18.93 8.17 -6.29
N ALA A 158 19.09 7.97 -7.58
CA ALA A 158 19.13 9.08 -8.54
C ALA A 158 17.75 9.76 -8.66
N PRO A 159 17.68 11.09 -8.75
CA PRO A 159 16.43 11.81 -8.93
C PRO A 159 15.62 11.35 -10.15
N ASP A 160 16.30 10.95 -11.23
CA ASP A 160 15.67 10.41 -12.42
C ASP A 160 14.90 9.10 -12.15
N ALA A 161 15.45 8.21 -11.33
CA ALA A 161 14.77 6.97 -10.94
C ALA A 161 13.47 7.27 -10.18
N VAL A 162 13.47 8.28 -9.30
CA VAL A 162 12.26 8.75 -8.60
C VAL A 162 11.25 9.32 -9.59
N THR A 163 11.68 10.21 -10.48
CA THR A 163 10.81 10.85 -11.48
C THR A 163 10.13 9.82 -12.38
N ARG A 164 10.89 8.85 -12.89
CA ARG A 164 10.36 7.76 -13.73
C ARG A 164 9.38 6.88 -12.97
N THR A 165 9.67 6.55 -11.69
CA THR A 165 8.76 5.79 -10.84
C THR A 165 7.45 6.54 -10.62
N VAL A 166 7.51 7.83 -10.27
CA VAL A 166 6.32 8.67 -10.08
C VAL A 166 5.50 8.74 -11.35
N SER A 167 6.13 8.98 -12.50
CA SER A 167 5.45 9.03 -13.81
C SER A 167 4.77 7.70 -14.17
N LEU A 168 5.45 6.57 -13.93
CA LEU A 168 4.89 5.24 -14.14
C LEU A 168 3.68 4.99 -13.24
N LEU A 169 3.79 5.31 -11.95
CA LEU A 169 2.71 5.11 -10.99
C LEU A 169 1.49 5.98 -11.32
N HIS A 170 1.69 7.25 -11.70
CA HIS A 170 0.60 8.10 -12.18
C HIS A 170 -0.08 7.53 -13.42
N SER A 171 0.68 7.08 -14.42
CA SER A 171 0.12 6.47 -15.62
C SER A 171 -0.60 5.15 -15.34
N ALA A 172 -0.25 4.47 -14.24
CA ALA A 172 -0.93 3.27 -13.75
C ALA A 172 -2.16 3.60 -12.85
N GLY A 173 -2.56 4.87 -12.76
CA GLY A 173 -3.71 5.29 -11.96
C GLY A 173 -3.45 5.27 -10.45
N GLN A 174 -2.17 5.29 -10.05
CA GLN A 174 -1.79 5.38 -8.65
C GLN A 174 -1.55 6.83 -8.22
N ALA A 175 -1.56 7.06 -6.89
CA ALA A 175 -1.26 8.33 -6.24
C ALA A 175 0.08 8.24 -5.50
N PRO A 176 1.23 8.49 -6.16
CA PRO A 176 2.53 8.40 -5.53
C PRO A 176 2.75 9.53 -4.52
N ILE A 177 3.26 9.16 -3.35
CA ILE A 177 3.64 10.04 -2.23
C ILE A 177 5.15 9.96 -2.09
N VAL A 178 5.87 11.00 -2.49
CA VAL A 178 7.33 11.00 -2.48
C VAL A 178 7.86 11.42 -1.11
N LEU A 179 8.61 10.54 -0.46
CA LEU A 179 9.30 10.85 0.78
C LEU A 179 10.57 11.66 0.48
N LYS A 180 10.85 12.65 1.31
CA LYS A 180 12.07 13.47 1.19
C LYS A 180 13.33 12.76 1.73
N LYS A 181 13.14 11.76 2.59
CA LYS A 181 14.19 10.91 3.18
C LYS A 181 13.61 9.59 3.65
N GLU A 182 14.44 8.56 3.69
CA GLU A 182 14.09 7.28 4.30
C GLU A 182 13.80 7.45 5.80
N ILE A 183 12.71 6.83 6.25
CA ILE A 183 12.41 6.66 7.68
C ILE A 183 11.85 5.25 7.90
N PRO A 184 12.14 4.61 9.02
CA PRO A 184 11.54 3.31 9.35
C PRO A 184 10.02 3.39 9.40
N GLY A 185 9.35 2.42 8.72
CA GLY A 185 7.89 2.34 8.66
C GLY A 185 7.24 3.39 7.74
N PHE A 186 8.01 4.17 7.00
CA PHE A 186 7.55 5.20 6.07
C PHE A 186 6.52 6.16 6.70
N ILE A 187 5.61 6.77 5.96
CA ILE A 187 4.63 7.71 6.52
C ILE A 187 3.34 7.00 6.92
N MET A 188 2.78 6.17 6.01
CA MET A 188 1.47 5.55 6.23
C MET A 188 1.48 4.57 7.40
N ASN A 189 2.52 3.71 7.49
CA ASN A 189 2.64 2.81 8.64
C ASN A 189 2.84 3.55 9.95
N ARG A 190 3.57 4.67 9.95
CA ARG A 190 3.75 5.49 11.16
C ARG A 190 2.44 6.09 11.63
N LEU A 191 1.65 6.67 10.71
CA LEU A 191 0.32 7.23 11.03
C LEU A 191 -0.63 6.13 11.51
N GLN A 192 -0.66 5.00 10.82
CA GLN A 192 -1.49 3.86 11.22
C GLN A 192 -1.09 3.29 12.57
N SER A 193 0.22 3.19 12.85
CA SER A 193 0.70 2.69 14.14
C SER A 193 0.33 3.61 15.30
N LEU A 194 0.39 4.93 15.13
CA LEU A 194 -0.04 5.88 16.15
C LEU A 194 -1.53 5.68 16.50
N ILE A 195 -2.39 5.59 15.49
CA ILE A 195 -3.82 5.35 15.69
C ILE A 195 -4.05 3.99 16.34
N ALA A 196 -3.36 2.93 15.88
CA ALA A 196 -3.53 1.59 16.42
C ALA A 196 -3.03 1.48 17.88
N CYS A 197 -1.88 2.09 18.21
CA CYS A 197 -1.37 2.11 19.59
C CYS A 197 -2.30 2.87 20.53
N GLU A 198 -2.84 4.01 20.11
CA GLU A 198 -3.81 4.75 20.92
C GLU A 198 -5.12 3.98 21.09
N ALA A 199 -5.62 3.36 20.03
CA ALA A 199 -6.80 2.50 20.10
C ALA A 199 -6.64 1.37 21.11
N VAL A 200 -5.51 0.65 21.07
CA VAL A 200 -5.21 -0.43 22.03
C VAL A 200 -5.10 0.13 23.45
N ARG A 201 -4.45 1.27 23.64
CA ARG A 201 -4.30 1.93 24.96
C ARG A 201 -5.65 2.27 25.57
N LEU A 202 -6.56 2.84 24.79
CA LEU A 202 -7.90 3.20 25.26
C LEU A 202 -8.75 1.97 25.63
N ILE A 203 -8.60 0.86 24.88
CA ILE A 203 -9.30 -0.40 25.16
C ILE A 203 -8.70 -1.06 26.41
N GLU A 204 -7.39 -1.21 26.52
CA GLU A 204 -6.72 -1.80 27.67
C GLU A 204 -6.94 -0.99 28.95
N GLY A 205 -7.05 0.33 28.83
CA GLY A 205 -7.40 1.24 29.92
C GLY A 205 -8.88 1.27 30.30
N GLY A 206 -9.73 0.47 29.63
CA GLY A 206 -11.17 0.40 29.91
C GLY A 206 -11.95 1.67 29.54
N CYS A 207 -11.38 2.53 28.69
CA CYS A 207 -12.03 3.78 28.29
C CYS A 207 -13.14 3.59 27.26
N ILE A 208 -13.05 2.54 26.44
CA ILE A 208 -13.98 2.30 25.33
C ILE A 208 -13.95 0.82 24.92
N ASP A 209 -15.08 0.34 24.40
CA ASP A 209 -15.18 -1.00 23.78
C ASP A 209 -14.66 -1.01 22.34
N VAL A 210 -14.24 -2.19 21.86
CA VAL A 210 -13.67 -2.39 20.50
C VAL A 210 -14.63 -1.92 19.41
N GLU A 211 -15.92 -2.21 19.55
CA GLU A 211 -16.95 -1.86 18.59
C GLU A 211 -17.16 -0.35 18.48
N ASP A 212 -17.17 0.34 19.60
CA ASP A 212 -17.37 1.79 19.64
C ASP A 212 -16.13 2.55 19.18
N LEU A 213 -14.93 2.01 19.45
CA LEU A 213 -13.68 2.56 18.93
C LEU A 213 -13.64 2.45 17.38
N ASP A 214 -13.96 1.28 16.82
CA ASP A 214 -14.05 1.11 15.36
C ASP A 214 -15.09 2.09 14.76
N ARG A 215 -16.20 2.32 15.46
CA ARG A 215 -17.25 3.26 15.05
C ARG A 215 -16.76 4.71 15.09
N ALA A 216 -16.05 5.12 16.13
CA ALA A 216 -15.49 6.47 16.27
C ALA A 216 -14.54 6.81 15.10
N VAL A 217 -13.71 5.85 14.67
CA VAL A 217 -12.83 6.05 13.52
C VAL A 217 -13.62 5.99 12.21
N LYS A 218 -14.42 4.95 11.99
CA LYS A 218 -15.12 4.70 10.71
C LYS A 218 -16.16 5.78 10.39
N ASP A 219 -17.01 6.11 11.36
CA ASP A 219 -18.15 7.02 11.17
C ASP A 219 -17.81 8.46 11.58
N GLY A 220 -16.70 8.67 12.26
CA GLY A 220 -16.17 9.98 12.67
C GLY A 220 -15.03 10.46 11.78
N LEU A 221 -13.80 10.15 12.17
CA LEU A 221 -12.60 10.67 11.51
C LEU A 221 -12.48 10.22 10.06
N GLY A 222 -12.63 8.93 9.81
CA GLY A 222 -12.45 8.30 8.50
C GLY A 222 -13.46 8.76 7.45
N LEU A 223 -14.66 9.17 7.87
CA LEU A 223 -15.67 9.68 6.94
C LEU A 223 -15.16 10.94 6.22
N ARG A 224 -14.57 11.89 6.95
CA ARG A 224 -13.95 13.10 6.37
C ARG A 224 -12.67 12.77 5.61
N TRP A 225 -11.83 11.90 6.17
CA TRP A 225 -10.56 11.51 5.57
C TRP A 225 -10.71 10.69 4.28
N SER A 226 -11.93 10.30 3.92
CA SER A 226 -12.18 9.66 2.64
C SER A 226 -12.03 10.59 1.43
N PHE A 227 -12.04 11.93 1.64
CA PHE A 227 -11.92 12.92 0.56
C PHE A 227 -11.02 14.12 0.90
N MET A 228 -10.63 14.30 2.19
CA MET A 228 -9.66 15.33 2.61
C MET A 228 -8.66 14.73 3.60
N GLY A 229 -7.47 15.32 3.69
CA GLY A 229 -6.45 14.90 4.65
C GLY A 229 -6.69 15.44 6.06
N PRO A 230 -5.96 14.94 7.08
CA PRO A 230 -6.09 15.41 8.46
C PRO A 230 -5.75 16.91 8.60
N LEU A 231 -4.74 17.43 7.93
CA LEU A 231 -4.35 18.84 8.04
C LEU A 231 -5.39 19.77 7.41
N GLU A 232 -5.94 19.42 6.25
CA GLU A 232 -7.06 20.14 5.63
C GLU A 232 -8.30 20.11 6.52
N THR A 233 -8.58 18.98 7.17
CA THR A 233 -9.65 18.88 8.15
C THR A 233 -9.48 19.88 9.31
N LEU A 234 -8.26 20.04 9.82
CA LEU A 234 -7.96 21.00 10.90
C LEU A 234 -8.04 22.44 10.40
N ASP A 235 -7.57 22.71 9.20
CA ASP A 235 -7.65 24.02 8.55
C ASP A 235 -9.10 24.52 8.44
N LEU A 236 -10.00 23.66 7.99
CA LEU A 236 -11.43 23.97 7.84
C LEU A 236 -12.20 24.06 9.16
N ASN A 237 -11.64 23.62 10.28
CA ASN A 237 -12.29 23.70 11.60
C ASN A 237 -12.16 25.09 12.26
N ALA A 238 -11.43 26.04 11.68
CA ALA A 238 -11.28 27.39 12.20
C ALA A 238 -11.41 28.42 11.09
N ALA A 239 -12.20 29.48 11.32
CA ALA A 239 -12.40 30.54 10.34
C ALA A 239 -11.11 31.27 9.91
N GLY A 240 -10.05 31.22 10.74
CA GLY A 240 -8.71 31.73 10.43
C GLY A 240 -7.73 30.67 9.90
N GLY A 241 -8.22 29.48 9.49
CA GLY A 241 -7.43 28.39 8.94
C GLY A 241 -6.55 27.69 9.98
N PHE A 242 -5.59 26.90 9.49
CA PHE A 242 -4.73 26.03 10.31
C PHE A 242 -3.96 26.81 11.42
N ALA A 243 -3.47 28.03 11.14
CA ALA A 243 -2.74 28.81 12.14
C ALA A 243 -3.64 29.23 13.32
N ALA A 244 -4.90 29.61 13.04
CA ALA A 244 -5.87 29.95 14.08
C ALA A 244 -6.27 28.70 14.88
N PHE A 245 -6.49 27.58 14.22
CA PHE A 245 -6.72 26.28 14.86
C PHE A 245 -5.55 25.92 15.80
N ALA A 246 -4.32 25.93 15.29
CA ALA A 246 -3.13 25.54 16.05
C ALA A 246 -2.92 26.43 17.27
N LYS A 247 -3.17 27.73 17.19
CA LYS A 247 -3.04 28.65 18.32
C LYS A 247 -3.90 28.24 19.52
N VAL A 248 -5.08 27.68 19.27
CA VAL A 248 -6.02 27.27 20.34
C VAL A 248 -5.79 25.81 20.76
N PHE A 249 -5.63 24.92 19.79
CA PHE A 249 -5.68 23.48 20.04
C PHE A 249 -4.32 22.81 20.20
N ALA A 250 -3.20 23.40 19.72
CA ALA A 250 -1.89 22.76 19.87
C ALA A 250 -1.51 22.47 21.34
N PRO A 251 -1.76 23.36 22.33
CA PRO A 251 -1.51 23.03 23.73
C PRO A 251 -2.31 21.84 24.24
N ILE A 252 -3.56 21.70 23.78
CA ILE A 252 -4.45 20.57 24.16
C ILE A 252 -3.91 19.28 23.51
N MET A 253 -3.54 19.32 22.24
CA MET A 253 -2.98 18.16 21.55
C MET A 253 -1.66 17.72 22.17
N HIS A 254 -0.79 18.66 22.57
CA HIS A 254 0.43 18.35 23.31
C HIS A 254 0.15 17.66 24.65
N ALA A 255 -0.86 18.11 25.39
CA ALA A 255 -1.24 17.49 26.65
C ALA A 255 -1.76 16.06 26.46
N ILE A 256 -2.53 15.82 25.39
CA ILE A 256 -3.00 14.48 25.02
C ILE A 256 -1.82 13.58 24.65
N ASP A 257 -0.91 14.05 23.80
CA ASP A 257 0.28 13.32 23.36
C ASP A 257 1.18 12.93 24.55
N ALA A 258 1.45 13.88 25.44
CA ALA A 258 2.21 13.64 26.67
C ALA A 258 1.52 12.61 27.61
N SER A 259 0.19 12.60 27.67
CA SER A 259 -0.55 11.59 28.44
C SER A 259 -0.41 10.18 27.83
N ALA A 260 -0.33 10.09 26.52
CA ALA A 260 -0.12 8.84 25.82
C ALA A 260 1.31 8.30 26.01
N GLU A 261 2.33 9.17 26.02
CA GLU A 261 3.73 8.78 26.29
C GLU A 261 3.93 8.28 27.72
N ALA A 262 3.23 8.85 28.70
CA ALA A 262 3.28 8.44 30.10
C ALA A 262 2.58 7.10 30.40
N ALA A 263 1.78 6.59 29.48
CA ALA A 263 1.04 5.35 29.65
C ALA A 263 1.95 4.12 29.47
N PRO A 264 1.63 2.98 30.13
CA PRO A 264 2.39 1.74 29.95
C PRO A 264 2.38 1.28 28.48
N ARG A 265 3.35 0.44 28.11
CA ARG A 265 3.39 -0.16 26.77
C ARG A 265 2.08 -0.91 26.50
N VAL A 266 1.56 -0.69 25.30
CA VAL A 266 0.35 -1.35 24.78
C VAL A 266 0.69 -2.68 24.12
N TRP A 267 -0.30 -3.44 23.72
CA TRP A 267 -0.19 -4.78 23.15
C TRP A 267 0.19 -5.83 24.19
N SER A 268 -0.40 -5.76 25.39
CA SER A 268 -0.30 -6.84 26.36
C SER A 268 -1.02 -8.10 25.85
N ASP A 269 -0.61 -9.27 26.31
CA ASP A 269 -1.26 -10.54 25.94
C ASP A 269 -2.75 -10.53 26.28
N ASP A 270 -3.13 -9.97 27.43
CA ASP A 270 -4.52 -9.81 27.85
C ASP A 270 -5.29 -8.85 26.94
N GLY A 271 -4.70 -7.71 26.59
CA GLY A 271 -5.28 -6.73 25.66
C GLY A 271 -5.48 -7.32 24.28
N ILE A 272 -4.47 -8.00 23.73
CA ILE A 272 -4.57 -8.73 22.46
C ILE A 272 -5.71 -9.75 22.51
N ALA A 273 -5.79 -10.56 23.56
CA ALA A 273 -6.84 -11.56 23.74
C ALA A 273 -8.23 -10.93 23.89
N GLN A 274 -8.35 -9.78 24.58
CA GLN A 274 -9.58 -9.02 24.70
C GLN A 274 -10.09 -8.55 23.33
N ILE A 275 -9.23 -7.90 22.59
CA ILE A 275 -9.55 -7.35 21.25
C ILE A 275 -9.88 -8.51 20.30
N ASP A 276 -9.09 -9.57 20.26
CA ASP A 276 -9.36 -10.72 19.38
C ASP A 276 -10.71 -11.37 19.70
N ARG A 277 -11.04 -11.59 20.98
CA ARG A 277 -12.37 -12.12 21.37
C ARG A 277 -13.51 -11.21 20.88
N ALA A 278 -13.39 -9.91 21.02
CA ALA A 278 -14.39 -8.94 20.52
C ALA A 278 -14.52 -9.03 18.99
N ARG A 279 -13.39 -9.06 18.27
CA ARG A 279 -13.39 -9.19 16.80
C ARG A 279 -13.93 -10.54 16.34
N ARG A 280 -13.64 -11.66 17.05
CA ARG A 280 -14.15 -12.99 16.67
C ARG A 280 -15.64 -13.13 16.89
N ARG A 281 -16.25 -12.42 17.86
CA ARG A 281 -17.71 -12.36 17.98
C ARG A 281 -18.38 -11.73 16.75
N GLN A 282 -17.76 -10.74 16.12
CA GLN A 282 -18.27 -10.07 14.92
C GLN A 282 -17.96 -10.85 13.65
N VAL A 283 -16.74 -11.34 13.51
CA VAL A 283 -16.24 -12.04 12.32
C VAL A 283 -15.43 -13.26 12.76
N PRO A 284 -16.03 -14.45 12.82
CA PRO A 284 -15.31 -15.70 13.05
C PRO A 284 -14.17 -15.91 12.04
N LEU A 285 -13.08 -16.58 12.44
CA LEU A 285 -11.95 -16.84 11.53
C LEU A 285 -12.37 -17.60 10.27
N SER A 286 -13.36 -18.49 10.37
CA SER A 286 -13.91 -19.20 9.21
C SER A 286 -14.54 -18.27 8.15
N GLN A 287 -14.99 -17.09 8.54
CA GLN A 287 -15.59 -16.07 7.66
C GLN A 287 -14.60 -14.97 7.26
N HIS A 288 -13.32 -15.09 7.64
CA HIS A 288 -12.33 -14.03 7.39
C HIS A 288 -12.13 -13.75 5.88
N GLY A 289 -12.13 -14.80 5.05
CA GLY A 289 -12.06 -14.67 3.59
C GLY A 289 -13.25 -13.92 3.01
N GLU A 290 -14.47 -14.28 3.41
CA GLU A 290 -15.69 -13.59 2.99
C GLU A 290 -15.70 -12.12 3.43
N ARG A 291 -15.13 -11.82 4.61
CA ARG A 291 -15.00 -10.45 5.10
C ARG A 291 -14.02 -9.61 4.29
N ILE A 292 -12.94 -10.22 3.78
CA ILE A 292 -12.03 -9.58 2.83
C ILE A 292 -12.76 -9.24 1.53
N GLU A 293 -13.53 -10.17 0.96
CA GLU A 293 -14.33 -9.93 -0.24
C GLU A 293 -15.36 -8.81 -0.02
N TRP A 294 -16.04 -8.81 1.12
CA TRP A 294 -16.96 -7.75 1.49
C TRP A 294 -16.26 -6.38 1.55
N ARG A 295 -15.03 -6.30 2.13
CA ARG A 295 -14.21 -5.09 2.19
C ARG A 295 -13.88 -4.59 0.78
N ASP A 296 -13.42 -5.47 -0.08
CA ASP A 296 -13.02 -5.11 -1.44
C ASP A 296 -14.20 -4.60 -2.25
N ARG A 297 -15.36 -5.23 -2.16
CA ARG A 297 -16.60 -4.74 -2.80
C ARG A 297 -17.03 -3.38 -2.27
N ARG A 298 -16.90 -3.10 -0.96
CA ARG A 298 -17.17 -1.77 -0.39
C ARG A 298 -16.20 -0.71 -0.90
N LEU A 299 -14.91 -1.05 -1.01
CA LEU A 299 -13.93 -0.15 -1.62
C LEU A 299 -14.23 0.12 -3.10
N MET A 300 -14.61 -0.89 -3.88
CA MET A 300 -15.01 -0.72 -5.28
C MET A 300 -16.19 0.24 -5.41
N ALA A 301 -17.23 0.08 -4.60
CA ALA A 301 -18.39 0.96 -4.58
C ALA A 301 -17.99 2.41 -4.23
N LEU A 302 -17.14 2.60 -3.23
CA LEU A 302 -16.64 3.92 -2.84
C LEU A 302 -15.81 4.57 -3.96
N ILE A 303 -14.94 3.80 -4.61
CA ILE A 303 -14.12 4.30 -5.73
C ILE A 303 -15.00 4.69 -6.92
N ALA A 304 -16.01 3.88 -7.25
CA ALA A 304 -16.97 4.19 -8.31
C ALA A 304 -17.72 5.51 -8.00
N HIS A 305 -18.15 5.70 -6.74
CA HIS A 305 -18.76 6.94 -6.29
C HIS A 305 -17.79 8.13 -6.41
N LYS A 306 -16.57 8.02 -5.92
CA LYS A 306 -15.54 9.10 -6.01
C LYS A 306 -15.25 9.47 -7.46
N ARG A 307 -15.12 8.50 -8.37
CA ARG A 307 -14.96 8.75 -9.81
C ARG A 307 -16.14 9.52 -10.41
N ALA A 308 -17.38 9.18 -10.00
CA ALA A 308 -18.59 9.87 -10.46
C ALA A 308 -18.65 11.32 -9.93
N MET A 309 -18.19 11.57 -8.70
CA MET A 309 -18.13 12.93 -8.13
C MET A 309 -17.08 13.78 -8.84
N SER A 310 -15.87 13.30 -9.02
CA SER A 310 -14.79 14.05 -9.71
C SER A 310 -15.17 14.46 -11.14
N LYS A 311 -15.99 13.66 -11.85
CA LYS A 311 -16.50 14.03 -13.18
C LYS A 311 -17.55 15.16 -13.15
N ARG A 312 -18.10 15.51 -12.00
CA ARG A 312 -19.08 16.61 -11.84
C ARG A 312 -18.42 17.93 -11.44
N GLU A 313 -17.17 17.86 -10.98
CA GLU A 313 -16.38 19.02 -10.55
C GLU A 313 -15.51 19.58 -11.70
N THR A 314 -15.37 18.84 -12.80
CA THR A 314 -14.71 19.26 -14.05
C THR A 314 -15.72 19.68 -15.11
#